data_9ac2277590385a740dd6dcf98eb1b187
#
_entry.id   9ac2277590385a740dd6dcf98eb1b187
#
_cell.length_a   1.000
_cell.length_b   1.000
_cell.length_c   1.000
_cell.angle_alpha   90.00
_cell.angle_beta   90.00
_cell.angle_gamma   90.00
#
_symmetry.space_group_name_H-M   'P 1'
#
loop_
_entity.id
_entity.type
_entity.pdbx_description
1 polymer ?
#
loop_
_entity_poly.entity_id
_entity_poly.type
_entity_poly.pdbx_seq_one_letter_code
_entity_poly.pdbx_strand_id
1 'polypeptide(L)'
;MATAHVEMHGEHQQWLSDNSMWRDDLTLWQKEIDQALDGLSKLEEALREHGKGLQSHLEMIGAEEQELKAHEHALAEFERGGPGDQLLEMVKSHQEHAGKHGQQRQVHEELKKRHHTVMAYWSLLHKALTQKT
;
A
#
# COMPACT_ATOMS: atom_id res chain seq x y z
N MET A 1 -8.24 47.20 -45.43
CA MET A 1 -7.34 46.24 -46.07
C MET A 1 -6.00 46.15 -45.35
N ALA A 2 -5.27 47.28 -45.26
CA ALA A 2 -3.97 47.30 -44.55
C ALA A 2 -4.08 46.90 -43.08
N THR A 3 -5.17 47.29 -42.37
CA THR A 3 -5.42 47.01 -40.98
C THR A 3 -5.67 45.51 -40.77
N ALA A 4 -6.48 44.86 -41.62
CA ALA A 4 -6.76 43.43 -41.56
C ALA A 4 -5.47 42.61 -41.76
N HIS A 5 -4.62 43.04 -42.65
CA HIS A 5 -3.34 42.37 -42.94
C HIS A 5 -2.40 42.44 -41.71
N VAL A 6 -2.31 43.62 -41.09
CA VAL A 6 -1.51 43.84 -39.88
C VAL A 6 -2.04 42.99 -38.70
N GLU A 7 -3.35 42.92 -38.55
CA GLU A 7 -4.01 42.10 -37.51
C GLU A 7 -3.71 40.63 -37.71
N MET A 8 -3.76 40.12 -38.94
CA MET A 8 -3.44 38.72 -39.24
C MET A 8 -1.98 38.39 -38.90
N HIS A 9 -1.04 39.28 -39.22
CA HIS A 9 0.34 39.08 -38.82
C HIS A 9 0.55 39.06 -37.30
N GLY A 10 -0.13 39.96 -36.61
CA GLY A 10 -0.10 40.00 -35.13
C GLY A 10 -0.65 38.72 -34.49
N GLU A 11 -1.75 38.24 -35.03
CA GLU A 11 -2.33 36.99 -34.58
C GLU A 11 -1.42 35.77 -34.82
N HIS A 12 -0.81 35.72 -36.01
CA HIS A 12 0.15 34.67 -36.36
C HIS A 12 1.36 34.67 -35.42
N GLN A 13 1.88 35.84 -35.07
CA GLN A 13 2.97 35.94 -34.12
C GLN A 13 2.59 35.47 -32.74
N GLN A 14 1.38 35.82 -32.30
CA GLN A 14 0.86 35.34 -31.02
C GLN A 14 0.71 33.81 -31.03
N TRP A 15 0.17 33.23 -32.09
CA TRP A 15 0.00 31.78 -32.21
C TRP A 15 1.34 31.06 -32.24
N LEU A 16 2.34 31.62 -32.89
CA LEU A 16 3.70 31.05 -32.90
C LEU A 16 4.32 31.09 -31.50
N SER A 17 4.08 32.19 -30.78
CA SER A 17 4.54 32.32 -29.40
C SER A 17 3.86 31.28 -28.49
N ASP A 18 2.53 31.14 -28.61
CA ASP A 18 1.75 30.14 -27.89
C ASP A 18 2.28 28.72 -28.18
N ASN A 19 2.48 28.43 -29.47
CA ASN A 19 2.98 27.11 -29.89
C ASN A 19 4.37 26.83 -29.33
N SER A 20 5.24 27.86 -29.26
CA SER A 20 6.57 27.71 -28.69
C SER A 20 6.51 27.35 -27.21
N MET A 21 5.65 28.04 -26.45
CA MET A 21 5.41 27.75 -25.05
C MET A 21 4.86 26.31 -24.86
N TRP A 22 3.87 25.95 -25.68
CA TRP A 22 3.24 24.64 -25.61
C TRP A 22 4.21 23.50 -25.93
N ARG A 23 5.11 23.74 -26.89
CA ARG A 23 6.18 22.76 -27.19
C ARG A 23 7.11 22.56 -26.01
N ASP A 24 7.48 23.63 -25.33
CA ASP A 24 8.34 23.56 -24.15
C ASP A 24 7.65 22.80 -23.04
N ASP A 25 6.36 23.09 -22.81
CA ASP A 25 5.54 22.39 -21.83
C ASP A 25 5.47 20.89 -22.14
N LEU A 26 5.14 20.55 -23.38
CA LEU A 26 5.00 19.16 -23.80
C LEU A 26 6.31 18.40 -23.70
N THR A 27 7.42 19.05 -24.05
CA THR A 27 8.75 18.45 -23.93
C THR A 27 9.07 18.13 -22.45
N LEU A 28 8.76 19.07 -21.56
CA LEU A 28 8.93 18.87 -20.12
C LEU A 28 8.04 17.72 -19.61
N TRP A 29 6.77 17.74 -19.99
CA TRP A 29 5.81 16.74 -19.53
C TRP A 29 6.15 15.33 -20.05
N GLN A 30 6.63 15.21 -21.28
CA GLN A 30 7.11 13.93 -21.81
C GLN A 30 8.30 13.41 -21.02
N LYS A 31 9.20 14.30 -20.62
CA LYS A 31 10.35 13.95 -19.79
C LYS A 31 9.90 13.47 -18.39
N GLU A 32 8.90 14.14 -17.82
CA GLU A 32 8.32 13.74 -16.55
C GLU A 32 7.66 12.35 -16.64
N ILE A 33 6.95 12.07 -17.74
CA ILE A 33 6.36 10.77 -18.00
C ILE A 33 7.44 9.69 -18.11
N ASP A 34 8.52 9.95 -18.83
CA ASP A 34 9.64 9.02 -18.96
C ASP A 34 10.26 8.70 -17.58
N GLN A 35 10.42 9.71 -16.74
CA GLN A 35 10.90 9.53 -15.36
C GLN A 35 9.93 8.71 -14.53
N ALA A 36 8.63 8.95 -14.68
CA ALA A 36 7.60 8.18 -14.00
C ALA A 36 7.61 6.72 -14.44
N LEU A 37 7.75 6.47 -15.74
CA LEU A 37 7.85 5.12 -16.29
C LEU A 37 9.08 4.38 -15.75
N ASP A 38 10.22 5.05 -15.65
CA ASP A 38 11.42 4.48 -15.06
C ASP A 38 11.22 4.14 -13.58
N GLY A 39 10.39 4.92 -12.89
CA GLY A 39 10.06 4.67 -11.47
C GLY A 39 9.07 3.54 -11.24
N LEU A 40 8.31 3.14 -12.26
CA LEU A 40 7.26 2.13 -12.09
C LEU A 40 7.81 0.76 -11.66
N SER A 41 8.99 0.38 -12.12
CA SER A 41 9.63 -0.88 -11.71
C SER A 41 9.87 -0.93 -10.21
N LYS A 42 10.28 0.20 -9.63
CA LYS A 42 10.51 0.32 -8.19
C LYS A 42 9.20 0.28 -7.42
N LEU A 43 8.15 0.90 -7.96
CA LEU A 43 6.82 0.86 -7.35
C LEU A 43 6.24 -0.55 -7.41
N GLU A 44 6.40 -1.24 -8.53
CA GLU A 44 5.97 -2.63 -8.67
C GLU A 44 6.65 -3.51 -7.63
N GLU A 45 7.97 -3.36 -7.48
CA GLU A 45 8.73 -4.09 -6.48
C GLU A 45 8.23 -3.81 -5.06
N ALA A 46 8.00 -2.53 -4.74
CA ALA A 46 7.48 -2.12 -3.44
C ALA A 46 6.09 -2.69 -3.16
N LEU A 47 5.21 -2.73 -4.17
CA LEU A 47 3.90 -3.35 -4.04
C LEU A 47 4.00 -4.86 -3.81
N ARG A 48 4.92 -5.52 -4.50
CA ARG A 48 5.17 -6.96 -4.30
C ARG A 48 5.68 -7.24 -2.90
N GLU A 49 6.58 -6.41 -2.38
CA GLU A 49 7.06 -6.52 -0.99
C GLU A 49 5.94 -6.29 0.02
N HIS A 50 5.07 -5.32 -0.25
CA HIS A 50 3.88 -5.11 0.59
C HIS A 50 3.00 -6.37 0.61
N GLY A 51 2.76 -6.96 -0.56
CA GLY A 51 1.99 -8.20 -0.69
C GLY A 51 2.62 -9.36 0.07
N LYS A 52 3.95 -9.48 0.03
CA LYS A 52 4.68 -10.50 0.79
C LYS A 52 4.52 -10.28 2.29
N GLY A 53 4.53 -9.02 2.74
CA GLY A 53 4.29 -8.68 4.15
C GLY A 53 2.90 -9.10 4.60
N LEU A 54 1.89 -8.91 3.77
CA LEU A 54 0.53 -9.35 4.05
C LEU A 54 0.45 -10.88 4.14
N GLN A 55 1.11 -11.58 3.21
CA GLN A 55 1.15 -13.04 3.20
C GLN A 55 1.87 -13.59 4.44
N SER A 56 3.00 -13.00 4.80
CA SER A 56 3.76 -13.36 5.99
C SER A 56 2.91 -13.21 7.25
N HIS A 57 2.16 -12.11 7.35
CA HIS A 57 1.26 -11.88 8.48
C HIS A 57 0.15 -12.93 8.54
N LEU A 58 -0.43 -13.28 7.40
CA LEU A 58 -1.45 -14.32 7.30
C LEU A 58 -0.90 -15.67 7.79
N GLU A 59 0.33 -16.01 7.42
CA GLU A 59 0.99 -17.25 7.87
C GLU A 59 1.23 -17.24 9.38
N MET A 60 1.63 -16.10 9.94
CA MET A 60 1.83 -15.95 11.38
C MET A 60 0.52 -16.07 12.15
N ILE A 61 -0.58 -15.54 11.61
CA ILE A 61 -1.92 -15.72 12.19
C ILE A 61 -2.28 -17.22 12.22
N GLY A 62 -2.03 -17.92 11.10
CA GLY A 62 -2.29 -19.36 11.03
C GLY A 62 -1.47 -20.15 12.04
N ALA A 63 -0.21 -19.80 12.22
CA ALA A 63 0.65 -20.44 13.24
C ALA A 63 0.14 -20.17 14.65
N GLU A 64 -0.25 -18.93 14.94
CA GLU A 64 -0.84 -18.57 16.23
C GLU A 64 -2.11 -19.34 16.50
N GLU A 65 -2.98 -19.48 15.51
CA GLU A 65 -4.22 -20.26 15.65
C GLU A 65 -3.94 -21.71 16.03
N GLN A 66 -2.91 -22.33 15.45
CA GLN A 66 -2.51 -23.69 15.81
C GLN A 66 -1.99 -23.76 17.24
N GLU A 67 -1.19 -22.80 17.66
CA GLU A 67 -0.70 -22.71 19.04
C GLU A 67 -1.85 -22.53 20.04
N LEU A 68 -2.82 -21.68 19.71
CA LEU A 68 -3.99 -21.44 20.55
C LEU A 68 -4.86 -22.68 20.69
N LYS A 69 -5.05 -23.43 19.60
CA LYS A 69 -5.79 -24.72 19.64
C LYS A 69 -5.10 -25.73 20.53
N ALA A 70 -3.77 -25.82 20.42
CA ALA A 70 -2.96 -26.70 21.27
C ALA A 70 -3.06 -26.30 22.73
N HIS A 71 -3.00 -25.00 23.03
CA HIS A 71 -3.12 -24.46 24.37
C HIS A 71 -4.53 -24.76 24.97
N GLU A 72 -5.58 -24.53 24.17
CA GLU A 72 -6.96 -24.86 24.56
C GLU A 72 -7.13 -26.35 24.88
N HIS A 73 -6.55 -27.21 24.05
CA HIS A 73 -6.57 -28.64 24.26
C HIS A 73 -5.87 -29.02 25.58
N ALA A 74 -4.69 -28.47 25.83
CA ALA A 74 -3.92 -28.69 27.04
C ALA A 74 -4.67 -28.21 28.29
N LEU A 75 -5.36 -27.08 28.21
CA LEU A 75 -6.17 -26.53 29.29
C LEU A 75 -7.35 -27.44 29.59
N ALA A 76 -8.03 -27.92 28.54
CA ALA A 76 -9.15 -28.86 28.69
C ALA A 76 -8.71 -30.19 29.36
N GLU A 77 -7.54 -30.70 28.96
CA GLU A 77 -6.96 -31.90 29.58
C GLU A 77 -6.63 -31.66 31.05
N PHE A 78 -6.08 -30.51 31.40
CA PHE A 78 -5.79 -30.13 32.78
C PHE A 78 -7.08 -30.07 33.61
N GLU A 79 -8.16 -29.49 33.11
CA GLU A 79 -9.45 -29.36 33.77
C GLU A 79 -10.09 -30.74 34.07
N ARG A 80 -9.73 -31.76 33.29
CA ARG A 80 -10.23 -33.16 33.51
C ARG A 80 -9.45 -33.91 34.56
N GLY A 81 -8.52 -33.28 35.24
CA GLY A 81 -7.80 -33.89 36.35
C GLY A 81 -6.30 -33.94 36.20
N GLY A 82 -5.71 -32.97 35.50
CA GLY A 82 -4.27 -32.85 35.40
C GLY A 82 -3.63 -32.47 36.74
N PRO A 83 -2.32 -32.71 36.91
CA PRO A 83 -1.60 -32.36 38.14
C PRO A 83 -1.63 -30.86 38.39
N GLY A 84 -1.79 -30.43 39.65
CA GLY A 84 -1.88 -29.04 40.05
C GLY A 84 -0.62 -28.22 39.76
N ASP A 85 0.54 -28.86 39.65
CA ASP A 85 1.80 -28.22 39.29
C ASP A 85 1.89 -27.75 37.83
N GLN A 86 1.02 -28.28 36.95
CA GLN A 86 0.92 -27.83 35.56
C GLN A 86 0.19 -26.48 35.43
N LEU A 87 -0.55 -26.05 36.42
CA LEU A 87 -1.32 -24.82 36.39
C LEU A 87 -0.41 -23.60 36.20
N LEU A 88 0.70 -23.57 36.91
CA LEU A 88 1.65 -22.43 36.79
C LEU A 88 2.23 -22.31 35.39
N GLU A 89 2.58 -23.44 34.77
CA GLU A 89 3.08 -23.46 33.41
C GLU A 89 2.04 -23.03 32.39
N MET A 90 0.77 -23.45 32.61
CA MET A 90 -0.36 -23.05 31.75
C MET A 90 -0.63 -21.55 31.86
N VAL A 91 -0.58 -20.98 33.05
CA VAL A 91 -0.73 -19.51 33.24
C VAL A 91 0.39 -18.78 32.54
N LYS A 92 1.62 -19.27 32.69
CA LYS A 92 2.80 -18.66 32.03
C LYS A 92 2.69 -18.75 30.52
N SER A 93 2.32 -19.90 29.99
CA SER A 93 2.10 -20.09 28.55
C SER A 93 0.99 -19.16 28.03
N HIS A 94 -0.10 -19.03 28.79
CA HIS A 94 -1.18 -18.12 28.43
C HIS A 94 -0.72 -16.65 28.36
N GLN A 95 0.11 -16.24 29.31
CA GLN A 95 0.68 -14.89 29.31
C GLN A 95 1.58 -14.64 28.09
N GLU A 96 2.38 -15.64 27.71
CA GLU A 96 3.20 -15.59 26.50
C GLU A 96 2.35 -15.45 25.24
N HIS A 97 1.27 -16.22 25.13
CA HIS A 97 0.32 -16.12 24.04
C HIS A 97 -0.36 -14.75 24.00
N ALA A 98 -0.72 -14.21 25.15
CA ALA A 98 -1.31 -12.88 25.24
C ALA A 98 -0.36 -11.80 24.70
N GLY A 99 0.93 -11.90 25.05
CA GLY A 99 1.96 -11.00 24.54
C GLY A 99 2.15 -11.09 23.04
N LYS A 100 2.22 -12.30 22.50
CA LYS A 100 2.33 -12.55 21.06
C LYS A 100 1.11 -12.04 20.31
N HIS A 101 -0.08 -12.27 20.85
CA HIS A 101 -1.32 -11.79 20.23
C HIS A 101 -1.37 -10.26 20.21
N GLY A 102 -0.91 -9.60 21.28
CA GLY A 102 -0.79 -8.14 21.31
C GLY A 102 0.14 -7.60 20.22
N GLN A 103 1.25 -8.28 19.98
CA GLN A 103 2.18 -7.93 18.89
C GLN A 103 1.54 -8.13 17.52
N GLN A 104 0.81 -9.23 17.33
CA GLN A 104 0.08 -9.50 16.09
C GLN A 104 -0.99 -8.45 15.82
N ARG A 105 -1.69 -8.00 16.85
CA ARG A 105 -2.68 -6.92 16.73
C ARG A 105 -2.02 -5.64 16.25
N GLN A 106 -0.87 -5.29 16.81
CA GLN A 106 -0.14 -4.08 16.42
C GLN A 106 0.34 -4.16 14.98
N VAL A 107 0.92 -5.28 14.57
CA VAL A 107 1.34 -5.52 13.19
C VAL A 107 0.15 -5.39 12.23
N HIS A 108 -0.97 -6.01 12.58
CA HIS A 108 -2.18 -5.96 11.77
C HIS A 108 -2.68 -4.53 11.58
N GLU A 109 -2.75 -3.74 12.65
CA GLU A 109 -3.19 -2.35 12.58
C GLU A 109 -2.28 -1.49 11.72
N GLU A 110 -0.98 -1.68 11.81
CA GLU A 110 0.01 -0.97 10.98
C GLU A 110 -0.12 -1.36 9.51
N LEU A 111 -0.25 -2.64 9.21
CA LEU A 111 -0.45 -3.13 7.84
C LEU A 111 -1.77 -2.64 7.26
N LYS A 112 -2.83 -2.61 8.07
CA LYS A 112 -4.14 -2.12 7.67
C LYS A 112 -4.08 -0.65 7.23
N LYS A 113 -3.47 0.19 8.04
CA LYS A 113 -3.32 1.62 7.73
C LYS A 113 -2.51 1.83 6.46
N ARG A 114 -1.39 1.15 6.36
CA ARG A 114 -0.51 1.23 5.19
C ARG A 114 -1.24 0.75 3.93
N HIS A 115 -1.94 -0.38 4.03
CA HIS A 115 -2.68 -0.94 2.91
C HIS A 115 -3.76 0.01 2.41
N HIS A 116 -4.57 0.57 3.33
CA HIS A 116 -5.61 1.53 2.97
C HIS A 116 -5.05 2.78 2.29
N THR A 117 -3.92 3.30 2.79
CA THR A 117 -3.24 4.44 2.19
C THR A 117 -2.76 4.13 0.78
N VAL A 118 -2.09 2.98 0.60
CA VAL A 118 -1.58 2.54 -0.71
C VAL A 118 -2.73 2.39 -1.70
N MET A 119 -3.83 1.74 -1.30
CA MET A 119 -4.97 1.51 -2.18
C MET A 119 -5.73 2.80 -2.49
N ALA A 120 -5.77 3.75 -1.57
CA ALA A 120 -6.37 5.05 -1.82
C ALA A 120 -5.60 5.82 -2.92
N TYR A 121 -4.28 5.86 -2.84
CA TYR A 121 -3.44 6.48 -3.87
C TYR A 121 -3.53 5.74 -5.20
N TRP A 122 -3.54 4.42 -5.17
CA TRP A 122 -3.73 3.61 -6.38
C TRP A 122 -5.06 3.96 -7.06
N SER A 123 -6.14 4.02 -6.29
CA SER A 123 -7.47 4.36 -6.81
C SER A 123 -7.49 5.74 -7.46
N LEU A 124 -6.86 6.74 -6.83
CA LEU A 124 -6.75 8.09 -7.38
C LEU A 124 -5.96 8.10 -8.69
N LEU A 125 -4.84 7.42 -8.73
CA LEU A 125 -4.01 7.33 -9.94
C LEU A 125 -4.75 6.63 -11.06
N HIS A 126 -5.38 5.51 -10.74
CA HIS A 126 -6.17 4.73 -11.70
C HIS A 126 -7.29 5.57 -12.31
N LYS A 127 -8.05 6.29 -11.49
CA LYS A 127 -9.10 7.18 -11.96
C LYS A 127 -8.55 8.29 -12.86
N ALA A 128 -7.44 8.91 -12.44
CA ALA A 128 -6.83 9.99 -13.21
C ALA A 128 -6.42 9.54 -14.63
N LEU A 129 -5.92 8.30 -14.74
CA LEU A 129 -5.43 7.77 -16.01
C LEU A 129 -6.53 7.17 -16.88
N THR A 130 -7.63 6.70 -16.29
CA THR A 130 -8.69 5.99 -17.02
C THR A 130 -9.91 6.85 -17.31
N GLN A 131 -10.08 7.99 -16.64
CA GLN A 131 -11.16 8.92 -16.95
C GLN A 131 -10.89 9.63 -18.27
N LYS A 132 -11.87 9.61 -19.15
CA LYS A 132 -11.79 10.39 -20.40
C LYS A 132 -12.02 11.87 -20.10
N THR A 133 -11.14 12.68 -20.59
CA THR A 133 -11.26 14.15 -20.53
C THR A 133 -12.30 14.65 -21.52
#